data_96d88290f7c7fb066d7384f96aa35909
#
_entry.id   96d88290f7c7fb066d7384f96aa35909
#
_cell.length_a   1.000
_cell.length_b   1.000
_cell.length_c   1.000
_cell.angle_alpha   90.00
_cell.angle_beta   90.00
_cell.angle_gamma   90.00
#
_symmetry.space_group_name_H-M   'P 1'
#
loop_
_entity.id
_entity.type
_entity.pdbx_description
1 polymer ?
#
loop_
_entity_poly.entity_id
_entity_poly.type
_entity_poly.pdbx_seq_one_letter_code
_entity_poly.pdbx_strand_id
1 'polypeptide(L)'
;MDDFSDADFSLTDSDGVTIFGHRWTGSVPARAVVHIAHGLGEHALRYARLARELTAAGYTVYADDHRGHGRTGVAAGGLGPLGPRGMAGTLDALRTVSTFARSQHPDLPFFLLGHSWGSFLAQQFALRWGSELTGLVLSGTTLMVPPFPAPDSFNDAFEPTATPSDWLSRDAAEVATYVADPWCGFPADFPYDEMAYLAGSPTDAIPRDLPILVLNGSVDPVGGEAGGQALVDAYRSLGVKDVSFLSYPDGRHEMFNEINRDQVTADLLSWLVAH
;
A
#
# COMPACT_ATOMS: atom_id res chain seq x y z
N MET A 1 -2.63 16.10 -25.00
CA MET A 1 -3.56 16.53 -23.93
C MET A 1 -3.63 15.37 -22.99
N ASP A 2 -3.29 15.60 -21.75
CA ASP A 2 -3.32 14.53 -20.75
C ASP A 2 -4.78 14.13 -20.54
N ASP A 3 -5.12 12.89 -20.90
CA ASP A 3 -6.48 12.35 -20.84
C ASP A 3 -6.91 11.97 -19.39
N PHE A 4 -6.30 12.58 -18.37
CA PHE A 4 -6.65 12.36 -16.98
C PHE A 4 -6.82 13.66 -16.20
N SER A 5 -7.60 13.62 -15.12
CA SER A 5 -7.78 14.69 -14.15
C SER A 5 -7.24 14.24 -12.80
N ASP A 6 -6.45 15.11 -12.17
CA ASP A 6 -5.94 14.95 -10.79
C ASP A 6 -6.67 15.96 -9.91
N ALA A 7 -7.20 15.52 -8.78
CA ALA A 7 -7.94 16.36 -7.86
C ALA A 7 -7.71 15.95 -6.41
N ASP A 8 -7.43 16.93 -5.56
CA ASP A 8 -7.32 16.74 -4.13
C ASP A 8 -8.70 16.59 -3.48
N PHE A 9 -8.75 15.83 -2.39
CA PHE A 9 -9.90 15.79 -1.49
C PHE A 9 -9.43 15.82 -0.03
N SER A 10 -10.36 16.12 0.87
CA SER A 10 -10.12 15.93 2.31
C SER A 10 -11.37 15.43 2.99
N LEU A 11 -11.18 14.60 4.02
CA LEU A 11 -12.24 14.02 4.83
C LEU A 11 -11.88 14.20 6.31
N THR A 12 -12.87 14.29 7.16
CA THR A 12 -12.64 14.22 8.61
C THR A 12 -12.99 12.82 9.08
N ASP A 13 -12.06 12.15 9.72
CA ASP A 13 -12.30 10.81 10.25
C ASP A 13 -13.06 10.84 11.60
N SER A 14 -13.30 9.67 12.17
CA SER A 14 -14.07 9.52 13.40
C SER A 14 -13.44 10.16 14.65
N ASP A 15 -12.13 10.42 14.61
CA ASP A 15 -11.38 11.06 15.71
C ASP A 15 -11.17 12.56 15.49
N GLY A 16 -11.75 13.11 14.40
CA GLY A 16 -11.63 14.53 14.06
C GLY A 16 -10.34 14.88 13.31
N VAL A 17 -9.56 13.90 12.88
CA VAL A 17 -8.35 14.14 12.08
C VAL A 17 -8.75 14.38 10.62
N THR A 18 -8.22 15.45 10.02
CA THR A 18 -8.41 15.72 8.60
C THR A 18 -7.45 14.86 7.78
N ILE A 19 -7.99 13.95 7.00
CA ILE A 19 -7.26 13.09 6.07
C ILE A 19 -7.29 13.73 4.69
N PHE A 20 -6.12 13.98 4.12
CA PHE A 20 -5.94 14.50 2.76
C PHE A 20 -5.66 13.35 1.80
N GLY A 21 -6.10 13.49 0.56
CA GLY A 21 -5.85 12.49 -0.46
C GLY A 21 -5.98 13.05 -1.86
N HIS A 22 -5.65 12.21 -2.83
CA HIS A 22 -5.65 12.49 -4.26
C HIS A 22 -6.57 11.51 -4.99
N ARG A 23 -7.21 12.01 -6.04
CA ARG A 23 -8.04 11.22 -6.94
C ARG A 23 -7.60 11.47 -8.39
N TRP A 24 -7.30 10.39 -9.09
CA TRP A 24 -7.00 10.41 -10.53
C TRP A 24 -8.14 9.75 -11.31
N THR A 25 -8.64 10.47 -12.32
CA THR A 25 -9.75 9.98 -13.16
C THR A 25 -9.40 10.16 -14.63
N GLY A 26 -9.78 9.18 -15.45
CA GLY A 26 -9.64 9.25 -16.90
C GLY A 26 -10.76 10.03 -17.57
N SER A 27 -10.61 10.25 -18.87
CA SER A 27 -11.61 10.89 -19.73
C SER A 27 -12.80 9.98 -20.09
N VAL A 28 -12.66 8.67 -19.83
CA VAL A 28 -13.71 7.67 -20.07
C VAL A 28 -14.32 7.19 -18.76
N PRO A 29 -15.58 6.68 -18.77
CA PRO A 29 -16.16 6.09 -17.57
C PRO A 29 -15.28 4.98 -17.00
N ALA A 30 -15.08 5.02 -15.69
CA ALA A 30 -14.25 4.04 -15.01
C ALA A 30 -14.90 2.65 -15.02
N ARG A 31 -14.07 1.61 -15.15
CA ARG A 31 -14.48 0.21 -15.02
C ARG A 31 -14.43 -0.30 -13.59
N ALA A 32 -13.55 0.26 -12.77
CA ALA A 32 -13.40 -0.07 -11.36
C ALA A 32 -12.67 1.06 -10.63
N VAL A 33 -12.63 0.96 -9.31
CA VAL A 33 -11.90 1.86 -8.41
C VAL A 33 -10.75 1.10 -7.78
N VAL A 34 -9.57 1.74 -7.72
CA VAL A 34 -8.40 1.25 -6.97
C VAL A 34 -8.09 2.27 -5.87
N HIS A 35 -8.08 1.84 -4.62
CA HIS A 35 -7.60 2.63 -3.50
C HIS A 35 -6.19 2.16 -3.12
N ILE A 36 -5.22 3.07 -3.11
CA ILE A 36 -3.82 2.80 -2.80
C ILE A 36 -3.52 3.26 -1.38
N ALA A 37 -3.06 2.33 -0.53
CA ALA A 37 -2.55 2.56 0.81
C ALA A 37 -1.02 2.51 0.79
N HIS A 38 -0.38 3.65 1.00
CA HIS A 38 1.07 3.82 0.92
C HIS A 38 1.83 3.22 2.13
N GLY A 39 3.16 3.11 2.03
CA GLY A 39 4.04 2.57 3.08
C GLY A 39 4.37 3.57 4.20
N LEU A 40 5.13 3.10 5.18
CA LEU A 40 5.63 3.94 6.27
C LEU A 40 6.72 4.87 5.76
N GLY A 41 6.69 6.14 6.21
CA GLY A 41 7.70 7.13 5.85
C GLY A 41 7.64 7.57 4.39
N GLU A 42 6.46 7.54 3.78
CA GLU A 42 6.20 8.06 2.43
C GLU A 42 4.82 8.73 2.37
N HIS A 43 4.27 8.99 1.19
CA HIS A 43 2.99 9.66 1.00
C HIS A 43 2.33 9.31 -0.35
N ALA A 44 1.04 9.62 -0.50
CA ALA A 44 0.19 9.24 -1.64
C ALA A 44 0.75 9.67 -3.01
N LEU A 45 1.36 10.85 -3.13
CA LEU A 45 1.85 11.35 -4.43
C LEU A 45 3.01 10.54 -5.02
N ARG A 46 3.69 9.70 -4.24
CA ARG A 46 4.70 8.77 -4.77
C ARG A 46 4.09 7.73 -5.73
N TYR A 47 2.79 7.53 -5.64
CA TYR A 47 2.02 6.63 -6.52
C TYR A 47 1.42 7.33 -7.74
N ALA A 48 1.70 8.63 -7.96
CA ALA A 48 1.10 9.38 -9.06
C ALA A 48 1.38 8.77 -10.45
N ARG A 49 2.57 8.17 -10.66
CA ARG A 49 2.90 7.47 -11.91
C ARG A 49 2.02 6.23 -12.08
N LEU A 50 1.99 5.35 -11.10
CA LEU A 50 1.13 4.15 -11.11
C LEU A 50 -0.34 4.55 -11.29
N ALA A 51 -0.81 5.58 -10.57
CA ALA A 51 -2.18 6.06 -10.67
C ALA A 51 -2.54 6.52 -12.10
N ARG A 52 -1.62 7.19 -12.81
CA ARG A 52 -1.83 7.59 -14.21
C ARG A 52 -1.91 6.38 -15.14
N GLU A 53 -1.04 5.37 -14.95
CA GLU A 53 -1.06 4.14 -15.73
C GLU A 53 -2.38 3.35 -15.52
N LEU A 54 -2.83 3.23 -14.27
CA LEU A 54 -4.13 2.63 -13.94
C LEU A 54 -5.28 3.44 -14.55
N THR A 55 -5.21 4.76 -14.48
CA THR A 55 -6.24 5.66 -15.04
C THR A 55 -6.30 5.54 -16.56
N ALA A 56 -5.15 5.45 -17.22
CA ALA A 56 -5.09 5.21 -18.67
C ALA A 56 -5.70 3.85 -19.06
N ALA A 57 -5.65 2.86 -18.15
CA ALA A 57 -6.29 1.56 -18.33
C ALA A 57 -7.79 1.53 -17.93
N GLY A 58 -8.36 2.67 -17.53
CA GLY A 58 -9.79 2.83 -17.24
C GLY A 58 -10.17 2.60 -15.78
N TYR A 59 -9.26 2.79 -14.84
CA TYR A 59 -9.55 2.78 -13.41
C TYR A 59 -9.67 4.21 -12.87
N THR A 60 -10.50 4.43 -11.86
CA THR A 60 -10.38 5.61 -11.00
C THR A 60 -9.52 5.24 -9.81
N VAL A 61 -8.53 6.07 -9.50
CA VAL A 61 -7.58 5.80 -8.42
C VAL A 61 -7.76 6.81 -7.30
N TYR A 62 -7.76 6.33 -6.07
CA TYR A 62 -7.71 7.11 -4.85
C TYR A 62 -6.46 6.73 -4.07
N ALA A 63 -5.82 7.70 -3.43
CA ALA A 63 -4.78 7.47 -2.45
C ALA A 63 -4.84 8.57 -1.39
N ASP A 64 -4.79 8.22 -0.13
CA ASP A 64 -4.73 9.18 0.97
C ASP A 64 -3.33 9.22 1.60
N ASP A 65 -2.99 10.37 2.15
CA ASP A 65 -1.90 10.47 3.09
C ASP A 65 -2.39 9.94 4.44
N HIS A 66 -1.83 8.83 4.88
CA HIS A 66 -2.20 8.21 6.15
C HIS A 66 -1.93 9.14 7.33
N ARG A 67 -2.53 8.88 8.49
CA ARG A 67 -2.21 9.63 9.72
C ARG A 67 -0.72 9.66 9.97
N GLY A 68 -0.17 10.82 10.35
CA GLY A 68 1.25 11.04 10.57
C GLY A 68 2.08 11.13 9.28
N HIS A 69 1.47 11.11 8.09
CA HIS A 69 2.16 11.10 6.82
C HIS A 69 1.68 12.22 5.91
N GLY A 70 2.56 12.64 4.99
CA GLY A 70 2.26 13.60 3.95
C GLY A 70 1.54 14.85 4.47
N ARG A 71 0.55 15.32 3.73
CA ARG A 71 -0.24 16.51 4.08
C ARG A 71 -1.11 16.31 5.33
N THR A 72 -1.60 15.07 5.56
CA THR A 72 -2.35 14.71 6.76
C THR A 72 -1.51 14.91 8.02
N GLY A 73 -0.28 14.40 8.04
CA GLY A 73 0.65 14.55 9.15
C GLY A 73 1.02 16.01 9.38
N VAL A 74 1.40 16.73 8.31
CA VAL A 74 1.75 18.15 8.40
C VAL A 74 0.59 18.98 8.97
N ALA A 75 -0.62 18.75 8.52
CA ALA A 75 -1.81 19.46 9.02
C ALA A 75 -2.17 19.09 10.47
N ALA A 76 -1.81 17.90 10.91
CA ALA A 76 -2.00 17.45 12.30
C ALA A 76 -0.88 17.88 13.26
N GLY A 77 0.15 18.61 12.78
CA GLY A 77 1.21 19.18 13.60
C GLY A 77 2.60 18.55 13.40
N GLY A 78 2.75 17.58 12.49
CA GLY A 78 4.04 17.00 12.12
C GLY A 78 3.94 15.60 11.55
N LEU A 79 5.05 15.15 10.95
CA LEU A 79 5.20 13.79 10.44
C LEU A 79 5.57 12.83 11.58
N GLY A 80 5.08 11.61 11.52
CA GLY A 80 5.35 10.51 12.44
C GLY A 80 4.19 10.17 13.37
N PRO A 81 3.65 11.12 14.18
CA PRO A 81 2.58 10.81 15.13
C PRO A 81 1.27 10.40 14.43
N LEU A 82 0.74 9.23 14.79
CA LEU A 82 -0.53 8.71 14.22
C LEU A 82 -1.78 9.35 14.84
N GLY A 83 -1.61 10.14 15.91
CA GLY A 83 -2.71 10.80 16.60
C GLY A 83 -3.57 9.85 17.46
N PRO A 84 -4.81 10.23 17.77
CA PRO A 84 -5.67 9.44 18.64
C PRO A 84 -5.84 8.01 18.17
N ARG A 85 -5.80 7.06 19.11
CA ARG A 85 -5.93 5.61 18.88
C ARG A 85 -4.84 4.99 17.98
N GLY A 86 -3.77 5.74 17.65
CA GLY A 86 -2.60 5.22 16.95
C GLY A 86 -2.95 4.41 15.69
N MET A 87 -2.46 3.18 15.62
CA MET A 87 -2.66 2.26 14.48
C MET A 87 -4.12 1.93 14.21
N ALA A 88 -4.93 1.76 15.27
CA ALA A 88 -6.37 1.51 15.13
C ALA A 88 -7.09 2.70 14.48
N GLY A 89 -6.72 3.93 14.86
CA GLY A 89 -7.26 5.14 14.25
C GLY A 89 -6.82 5.29 12.78
N THR A 90 -5.59 4.91 12.46
CA THR A 90 -5.09 4.92 11.07
C THR A 90 -5.86 3.93 10.18
N LEU A 91 -6.13 2.73 10.70
CA LEU A 91 -6.93 1.74 9.95
C LEU A 91 -8.38 2.22 9.74
N ASP A 92 -8.99 2.88 10.73
CA ASP A 92 -10.34 3.45 10.59
C ASP A 92 -10.34 4.64 9.61
N ALA A 93 -9.27 5.43 9.55
CA ALA A 93 -9.09 6.48 8.55
C ALA A 93 -9.00 5.90 7.13
N LEU A 94 -8.21 4.84 6.92
CA LEU A 94 -8.16 4.11 5.65
C LEU A 94 -9.57 3.64 5.23
N ARG A 95 -10.36 3.09 6.15
CA ARG A 95 -11.75 2.71 5.86
C ARG A 95 -12.63 3.92 5.51
N THR A 96 -12.45 5.04 6.19
CA THR A 96 -13.21 6.27 5.91
C THR A 96 -13.00 6.70 4.45
N VAL A 97 -11.75 6.69 3.99
CA VAL A 97 -11.41 7.02 2.59
C VAL A 97 -11.96 5.97 1.63
N SER A 98 -11.82 4.67 1.92
CA SER A 98 -12.38 3.59 1.10
C SER A 98 -13.91 3.72 0.96
N THR A 99 -14.60 4.03 2.06
CA THR A 99 -16.05 4.23 2.08
C THR A 99 -16.45 5.45 1.25
N PHE A 100 -15.71 6.55 1.37
CA PHE A 100 -15.91 7.73 0.53
C PHE A 100 -15.72 7.39 -0.96
N ALA A 101 -14.61 6.77 -1.34
CA ALA A 101 -14.33 6.40 -2.72
C ALA A 101 -15.43 5.51 -3.31
N ARG A 102 -15.88 4.49 -2.57
CA ARG A 102 -17.01 3.63 -2.96
C ARG A 102 -18.33 4.41 -3.11
N SER A 103 -18.60 5.36 -2.22
CA SER A 103 -19.81 6.17 -2.30
C SER A 103 -19.89 7.04 -3.56
N GLN A 104 -18.73 7.42 -4.12
CA GLN A 104 -18.65 8.15 -5.39
C GLN A 104 -18.85 7.22 -6.62
N HIS A 105 -18.72 5.89 -6.43
CA HIS A 105 -18.77 4.89 -7.48
C HIS A 105 -19.51 3.62 -6.99
N PRO A 106 -20.79 3.72 -6.60
CA PRO A 106 -21.49 2.66 -5.85
C PRO A 106 -21.63 1.35 -6.64
N ASP A 107 -21.62 1.41 -7.96
CA ASP A 107 -21.85 0.26 -8.83
C ASP A 107 -20.53 -0.33 -9.40
N LEU A 108 -19.37 0.25 -9.06
CA LEU A 108 -18.10 -0.21 -9.59
C LEU A 108 -17.40 -1.21 -8.65
N PRO A 109 -16.69 -2.21 -9.22
CA PRO A 109 -15.74 -3.02 -8.48
C PRO A 109 -14.75 -2.15 -7.72
N PHE A 110 -14.34 -2.59 -6.51
CA PHE A 110 -13.45 -1.84 -5.64
C PHE A 110 -12.27 -2.70 -5.19
N PHE A 111 -11.07 -2.26 -5.53
CA PHE A 111 -9.81 -2.91 -5.17
C PHE A 111 -9.05 -2.08 -4.15
N LEU A 112 -8.46 -2.74 -3.15
CA LEU A 112 -7.52 -2.13 -2.22
C LEU A 112 -6.11 -2.63 -2.54
N LEU A 113 -5.18 -1.70 -2.81
CA LEU A 113 -3.77 -1.97 -3.00
C LEU A 113 -2.99 -1.39 -1.83
N GLY A 114 -2.33 -2.24 -1.05
CA GLY A 114 -1.44 -1.80 0.03
C GLY A 114 0.02 -2.10 -0.29
N HIS A 115 0.91 -1.15 0.01
CA HIS A 115 2.36 -1.34 -0.08
C HIS A 115 3.00 -1.26 1.29
N SER A 116 3.93 -2.17 1.61
CA SER A 116 4.70 -2.15 2.85
C SER A 116 3.79 -2.05 4.08
N TRP A 117 3.98 -1.06 4.93
CA TRP A 117 3.08 -0.78 6.05
C TRP A 117 1.61 -0.66 5.63
N GLY A 118 1.32 0.00 4.51
CA GLY A 118 -0.02 0.03 3.92
C GLY A 118 -0.56 -1.37 3.56
N SER A 119 0.31 -2.33 3.21
CA SER A 119 -0.10 -3.72 2.98
C SER A 119 -0.54 -4.41 4.27
N PHE A 120 0.09 -4.09 5.41
CA PHE A 120 -0.31 -4.62 6.71
C PHE A 120 -1.64 -4.01 7.17
N LEU A 121 -1.85 -2.70 6.93
CA LEU A 121 -3.16 -2.06 7.11
C LEU A 121 -4.22 -2.72 6.23
N ALA A 122 -3.90 -3.00 4.96
CA ALA A 122 -4.81 -3.65 4.02
C ALA A 122 -5.14 -5.11 4.41
N GLN A 123 -4.18 -5.87 4.96
CA GLN A 123 -4.44 -7.18 5.56
C GLN A 123 -5.46 -7.07 6.71
N GLN A 124 -5.28 -6.12 7.63
CA GLN A 124 -6.21 -5.87 8.73
C GLN A 124 -7.57 -5.35 8.24
N PHE A 125 -7.59 -4.56 7.17
CA PHE A 125 -8.82 -4.12 6.52
C PHE A 125 -9.61 -5.33 5.99
N ALA A 126 -8.95 -6.22 5.29
CA ALA A 126 -9.58 -7.40 4.70
C ALA A 126 -10.18 -8.36 5.74
N LEU A 127 -9.59 -8.48 6.93
CA LEU A 127 -10.15 -9.26 8.04
C LEU A 127 -11.46 -8.68 8.58
N ARG A 128 -11.62 -7.34 8.53
CA ARG A 128 -12.78 -6.66 9.11
C ARG A 128 -13.85 -6.32 8.08
N TRP A 129 -13.43 -5.96 6.88
CA TRP A 129 -14.29 -5.41 5.83
C TRP A 129 -13.98 -6.01 4.45
N GLY A 130 -13.37 -7.18 4.40
CA GLY A 130 -12.97 -7.82 3.14
C GLY A 130 -14.13 -8.11 2.20
N SER A 131 -15.36 -8.29 2.73
CA SER A 131 -16.57 -8.42 1.90
C SER A 131 -16.95 -7.12 1.15
N GLU A 132 -16.32 -6.00 1.45
CA GLU A 132 -16.47 -4.73 0.75
C GLU A 132 -15.54 -4.61 -0.45
N LEU A 133 -14.58 -5.54 -0.62
CA LEU A 133 -13.58 -5.55 -1.67
C LEU A 133 -13.95 -6.52 -2.79
N THR A 134 -13.66 -6.12 -4.04
CA THR A 134 -13.63 -7.01 -5.20
C THR A 134 -12.32 -7.79 -5.24
N GLY A 135 -11.21 -7.18 -4.82
CA GLY A 135 -9.92 -7.84 -4.71
C GLY A 135 -8.94 -7.04 -3.84
N LEU A 136 -7.91 -7.75 -3.37
CA LEU A 136 -6.86 -7.23 -2.50
C LEU A 136 -5.50 -7.40 -3.14
N VAL A 137 -4.71 -6.34 -3.23
CA VAL A 137 -3.33 -6.37 -3.73
C VAL A 137 -2.38 -5.97 -2.61
N LEU A 138 -1.37 -6.79 -2.35
CA LEU A 138 -0.38 -6.63 -1.28
C LEU A 138 1.01 -6.61 -1.89
N SER A 139 1.71 -5.48 -1.79
CA SER A 139 3.04 -5.25 -2.35
C SER A 139 4.07 -5.01 -1.26
N GLY A 140 5.29 -5.55 -1.42
CA GLY A 140 6.36 -5.39 -0.43
C GLY A 140 5.92 -5.88 0.95
N THR A 141 5.38 -7.08 1.01
CA THR A 141 4.58 -7.57 2.14
C THR A 141 5.12 -8.90 2.70
N THR A 142 4.67 -9.24 3.89
CA THR A 142 4.99 -10.51 4.53
C THR A 142 3.90 -10.92 5.52
N LEU A 143 4.05 -12.10 6.07
CA LEU A 143 3.34 -12.52 7.26
C LEU A 143 3.90 -11.78 8.48
N MET A 144 3.13 -10.85 9.05
CA MET A 144 3.57 -10.04 10.19
C MET A 144 3.57 -10.88 11.49
N VAL A 145 4.68 -11.54 11.75
CA VAL A 145 4.92 -12.31 13.00
C VAL A 145 6.19 -11.81 13.69
N PRO A 146 6.18 -11.64 15.02
CA PRO A 146 7.38 -11.24 15.75
C PRO A 146 8.49 -12.32 15.70
N PRO A 147 9.78 -11.93 15.76
CA PRO A 147 10.28 -10.55 15.83
C PRO A 147 10.17 -9.85 14.47
N PHE A 148 9.77 -8.56 14.47
CA PHE A 148 9.74 -7.77 13.25
C PHE A 148 11.15 -7.36 12.86
N PRO A 149 11.49 -7.32 11.54
CA PRO A 149 12.78 -6.81 11.10
C PRO A 149 12.98 -5.37 11.57
N ALA A 150 14.18 -5.06 12.03
CA ALA A 150 14.53 -3.71 12.42
C ALA A 150 14.79 -2.88 11.16
N PRO A 151 14.14 -1.72 10.97
CA PRO A 151 14.34 -0.89 9.77
C PRO A 151 15.80 -0.52 9.50
N ASP A 152 16.59 -0.35 10.54
CA ASP A 152 18.02 -0.01 10.44
C ASP A 152 18.86 -1.10 9.76
N SER A 153 18.37 -2.35 9.71
CA SER A 153 19.06 -3.47 9.07
C SER A 153 18.64 -3.71 7.60
N PHE A 154 17.70 -2.95 7.06
CA PHE A 154 17.19 -3.22 5.71
C PHE A 154 18.22 -3.03 4.60
N ASN A 155 19.24 -2.17 4.83
CA ASN A 155 20.33 -1.98 3.88
C ASN A 155 21.45 -3.04 3.96
N ASP A 156 21.55 -3.82 5.04
CA ASP A 156 22.70 -4.69 5.31
C ASP A 156 22.97 -5.67 4.15
N ALA A 157 21.94 -6.15 3.47
CA ALA A 157 22.06 -7.06 2.33
C ALA A 157 22.55 -6.38 1.04
N PHE A 158 22.62 -5.05 1.01
CA PHE A 158 22.94 -4.26 -0.19
C PHE A 158 24.25 -3.48 -0.06
N GLU A 159 25.02 -3.70 1.00
CA GLU A 159 26.31 -3.04 1.21
C GLU A 159 27.34 -3.38 0.11
N PRO A 160 28.16 -2.41 -0.34
CA PRO A 160 28.18 -1.03 0.09
C PRO A 160 27.03 -0.19 -0.52
N THR A 161 26.33 0.57 0.32
CA THR A 161 25.18 1.41 -0.08
C THR A 161 25.61 2.86 -0.28
N ALA A 162 24.93 3.59 -1.17
CA ALA A 162 25.13 5.02 -1.41
C ALA A 162 24.26 5.88 -0.49
N THR A 163 23.12 5.35 -0.04
CA THR A 163 22.15 6.04 0.80
C THR A 163 21.57 5.09 1.86
N PRO A 164 20.93 5.60 2.93
CA PRO A 164 20.25 4.75 3.91
C PRO A 164 18.96 4.08 3.35
N SER A 165 18.58 4.38 2.10
CA SER A 165 17.33 3.96 1.48
C SER A 165 17.55 3.09 0.23
N ASP A 166 18.77 2.60 -0.02
CA ASP A 166 19.07 1.78 -1.21
C ASP A 166 18.24 0.48 -1.24
N TRP A 167 17.82 -0.03 -0.08
CA TRP A 167 16.95 -1.20 0.03
C TRP A 167 15.56 -1.02 -0.63
N LEU A 168 15.15 0.22 -0.92
CA LEU A 168 13.84 0.49 -1.54
C LEU A 168 13.78 0.06 -2.99
N SER A 169 14.80 0.36 -3.81
CA SER A 169 14.78 0.10 -5.24
C SER A 169 16.20 0.01 -5.82
N ARG A 170 16.35 -0.74 -6.92
CA ARG A 170 17.54 -0.71 -7.78
C ARG A 170 17.61 0.55 -8.65
N ASP A 171 16.51 1.26 -8.82
CA ASP A 171 16.49 2.54 -9.54
C ASP A 171 17.03 3.66 -8.64
N ALA A 172 18.31 4.00 -8.83
CA ALA A 172 18.98 5.03 -8.04
C ALA A 172 18.32 6.42 -8.16
N ALA A 173 17.59 6.70 -9.26
CA ALA A 173 16.88 7.96 -9.41
C ALA A 173 15.64 8.02 -8.52
N GLU A 174 14.92 6.90 -8.39
CA GLU A 174 13.78 6.80 -7.46
C GLU A 174 14.25 6.89 -6.00
N VAL A 175 15.34 6.20 -5.65
CA VAL A 175 15.95 6.32 -4.30
C VAL A 175 16.37 7.76 -4.02
N ALA A 176 17.02 8.43 -4.97
CA ALA A 176 17.41 9.84 -4.80
C ALA A 176 16.19 10.76 -4.63
N THR A 177 15.11 10.51 -5.35
CA THR A 177 13.85 11.24 -5.21
C THR A 177 13.25 11.05 -3.81
N TYR A 178 13.23 9.83 -3.30
CA TYR A 178 12.76 9.52 -1.95
C TYR A 178 13.60 10.25 -0.88
N VAL A 179 14.94 10.18 -0.99
CA VAL A 179 15.85 10.81 -0.02
C VAL A 179 15.75 12.34 -0.04
N ALA A 180 15.46 12.93 -1.19
CA ALA A 180 15.31 14.38 -1.35
C ALA A 180 13.93 14.92 -0.92
N ASP A 181 12.93 14.03 -0.76
CA ASP A 181 11.57 14.44 -0.42
C ASP A 181 11.44 14.68 1.10
N PRO A 182 11.06 15.91 1.55
CA PRO A 182 10.93 16.21 2.97
C PRO A 182 9.79 15.49 3.66
N TRP A 183 8.90 14.82 2.91
CA TRP A 183 7.81 14.00 3.42
C TRP A 183 8.12 12.50 3.39
N CYS A 184 9.37 12.16 3.09
CA CYS A 184 9.84 10.77 3.06
C CYS A 184 10.97 10.55 4.08
N GLY A 185 11.16 9.31 4.52
CA GLY A 185 12.30 8.91 5.35
C GLY A 185 12.31 9.49 6.77
N PHE A 186 11.22 10.06 7.23
CA PHE A 186 11.11 10.54 8.61
C PHE A 186 10.97 9.36 9.59
N PRO A 187 11.45 9.50 10.85
CA PRO A 187 11.31 8.46 11.86
C PRO A 187 9.84 8.20 12.19
N ALA A 188 9.47 6.94 12.33
CA ALA A 188 8.18 6.59 12.92
C ALA A 188 8.13 7.08 14.37
N ASP A 189 7.12 7.87 14.70
CA ASP A 189 6.91 8.39 16.06
C ASP A 189 5.64 7.77 16.68
N PHE A 190 5.69 6.44 16.81
CA PHE A 190 4.72 5.65 17.55
C PHE A 190 5.41 4.49 18.26
N PRO A 191 4.89 4.01 19.41
CA PRO A 191 5.47 2.91 20.14
C PRO A 191 5.56 1.64 19.28
N TYR A 192 6.67 0.90 19.41
CA TYR A 192 6.88 -0.34 18.65
C TYR A 192 5.77 -1.39 18.87
N ASP A 193 5.14 -1.41 20.04
CA ASP A 193 4.02 -2.29 20.36
C ASP A 193 2.75 -1.95 19.54
N GLU A 194 2.64 -0.75 18.98
CA GLU A 194 1.60 -0.41 17.99
C GLU A 194 1.70 -1.29 16.74
N MET A 195 2.90 -1.73 16.35
CA MET A 195 3.07 -2.68 15.25
C MET A 195 2.42 -4.04 15.54
N ALA A 196 2.29 -4.42 16.81
CA ALA A 196 1.59 -5.63 17.20
C ALA A 196 0.09 -5.60 16.82
N TYR A 197 -0.49 -4.42 16.61
CA TYR A 197 -1.85 -4.28 16.10
C TYR A 197 -2.00 -4.78 14.66
N LEU A 198 -0.94 -4.66 13.87
CA LEU A 198 -0.86 -5.18 12.50
C LEU A 198 -0.36 -6.62 12.45
N ALA A 199 0.18 -7.11 13.57
CA ALA A 199 0.66 -8.47 13.68
C ALA A 199 -0.51 -9.46 13.69
N GLY A 200 -0.18 -10.63 13.31
CA GLY A 200 -1.13 -11.72 13.22
C GLY A 200 -1.25 -12.18 11.78
N SER A 201 -1.22 -13.45 11.65
CA SER A 201 -1.54 -14.12 10.40
C SER A 201 -2.96 -13.76 9.98
N PRO A 202 -3.29 -13.87 8.69
CA PRO A 202 -4.69 -13.89 8.32
C PRO A 202 -5.44 -14.90 9.19
N THR A 203 -6.66 -14.56 9.55
CA THR A 203 -7.53 -15.43 10.36
C THR A 203 -8.71 -15.92 9.51
N ASP A 204 -9.52 -16.81 10.07
CA ASP A 204 -10.74 -17.31 9.42
C ASP A 204 -11.83 -16.22 9.17
N ALA A 205 -11.60 -15.01 9.66
CA ALA A 205 -12.42 -13.84 9.34
C ALA A 205 -12.22 -13.36 7.89
N ILE A 206 -11.14 -13.78 7.19
CA ILE A 206 -10.91 -13.42 5.79
C ILE A 206 -11.98 -14.04 4.89
N PRO A 207 -12.64 -13.28 3.98
CA PRO A 207 -13.58 -13.86 3.02
C PRO A 207 -12.86 -14.83 2.09
N ARG A 208 -13.33 -16.07 2.01
CA ARG A 208 -12.70 -17.14 1.21
C ARG A 208 -12.81 -16.92 -0.29
N ASP A 209 -13.75 -16.11 -0.71
CA ASP A 209 -13.96 -15.77 -2.13
C ASP A 209 -13.27 -14.45 -2.54
N LEU A 210 -12.56 -13.78 -1.63
CA LEU A 210 -11.81 -12.56 -1.94
C LEU A 210 -10.55 -12.93 -2.74
N PRO A 211 -10.41 -12.47 -4.01
CA PRO A 211 -9.18 -12.64 -4.75
C PRO A 211 -8.04 -11.82 -4.11
N ILE A 212 -6.87 -12.43 -3.99
CA ILE A 212 -5.68 -11.80 -3.37
C ILE A 212 -4.48 -11.94 -4.30
N LEU A 213 -3.84 -10.82 -4.62
CA LEU A 213 -2.54 -10.77 -5.28
C LEU A 213 -1.47 -10.34 -4.29
N VAL A 214 -0.45 -11.15 -4.13
CA VAL A 214 0.78 -10.79 -3.41
C VAL A 214 1.88 -10.57 -4.44
N LEU A 215 2.64 -9.46 -4.32
CA LEU A 215 3.76 -9.17 -5.21
C LEU A 215 4.94 -8.59 -4.42
N ASN A 216 6.10 -9.22 -4.56
CA ASN A 216 7.33 -8.84 -3.85
C ASN A 216 8.54 -8.86 -4.78
N GLY A 217 9.53 -8.03 -4.47
CA GLY A 217 10.88 -8.26 -4.93
C GLY A 217 11.49 -9.46 -4.22
N SER A 218 12.24 -10.31 -4.94
CA SER A 218 12.77 -11.55 -4.35
C SER A 218 13.79 -11.30 -3.24
N VAL A 219 14.43 -10.13 -3.24
CA VAL A 219 15.44 -9.72 -2.24
C VAL A 219 14.95 -8.58 -1.33
N ASP A 220 13.65 -8.33 -1.29
CA ASP A 220 13.03 -7.35 -0.38
C ASP A 220 13.30 -7.73 1.09
N PRO A 221 13.97 -6.87 1.89
CA PRO A 221 14.32 -7.18 3.29
C PRO A 221 13.11 -7.24 4.22
N VAL A 222 11.95 -6.73 3.82
CA VAL A 222 10.71 -6.79 4.60
C VAL A 222 10.08 -8.18 4.54
N GLY A 223 10.07 -8.82 3.38
CA GLY A 223 9.48 -10.14 3.21
C GLY A 223 10.18 -11.00 2.17
N GLY A 224 10.57 -10.38 1.08
CA GLY A 224 11.17 -11.08 -0.06
C GLY A 224 10.26 -12.16 -0.62
N GLU A 225 10.86 -13.11 -1.31
CA GLU A 225 10.14 -14.25 -1.86
C GLU A 225 9.59 -15.17 -0.76
N ALA A 226 10.40 -15.45 0.27
CA ALA A 226 10.01 -16.36 1.34
C ALA A 226 8.84 -15.82 2.19
N GLY A 227 8.87 -14.54 2.54
CA GLY A 227 7.81 -13.91 3.32
C GLY A 227 6.50 -13.78 2.54
N GLY A 228 6.59 -13.45 1.24
CA GLY A 228 5.43 -13.42 0.34
C GLY A 228 4.80 -14.81 0.18
N GLN A 229 5.62 -15.85 -0.03
CA GLN A 229 5.14 -17.23 -0.12
C GLN A 229 4.49 -17.70 1.18
N ALA A 230 5.08 -17.38 2.34
CA ALA A 230 4.50 -17.73 3.64
C ALA A 230 3.12 -17.09 3.86
N LEU A 231 2.93 -15.83 3.43
CA LEU A 231 1.64 -15.14 3.48
C LEU A 231 0.61 -15.82 2.57
N VAL A 232 1.00 -16.17 1.35
CA VAL A 232 0.15 -16.90 0.39
C VAL A 232 -0.30 -18.24 0.95
N ASP A 233 0.63 -19.00 1.54
CA ASP A 233 0.33 -20.31 2.14
C ASP A 233 -0.61 -20.16 3.35
N ALA A 234 -0.46 -19.10 4.13
CA ALA A 234 -1.37 -18.79 5.23
C ALA A 234 -2.81 -18.52 4.72
N TYR A 235 -2.99 -17.69 3.68
CA TYR A 235 -4.31 -17.46 3.07
C TYR A 235 -4.92 -18.76 2.51
N ARG A 236 -4.13 -19.54 1.78
CA ARG A 236 -4.59 -20.82 1.21
C ARG A 236 -4.99 -21.83 2.28
N SER A 237 -4.25 -21.87 3.40
CA SER A 237 -4.57 -22.76 4.53
C SER A 237 -5.91 -22.43 5.19
N LEU A 238 -6.35 -21.17 5.13
CA LEU A 238 -7.66 -20.70 5.59
C LEU A 238 -8.78 -20.94 4.57
N GLY A 239 -8.44 -21.46 3.40
CA GLY A 239 -9.40 -21.80 2.34
C GLY A 239 -9.73 -20.64 1.42
N VAL A 240 -8.90 -19.57 1.36
CA VAL A 240 -9.03 -18.55 0.32
C VAL A 240 -8.76 -19.20 -1.04
N LYS A 241 -9.71 -19.04 -1.96
CA LYS A 241 -9.75 -19.83 -3.21
C LYS A 241 -8.82 -19.31 -4.28
N ASP A 242 -8.65 -17.99 -4.32
CA ASP A 242 -7.89 -17.30 -5.35
C ASP A 242 -6.78 -16.45 -4.69
N VAL A 243 -5.59 -17.02 -4.64
CA VAL A 243 -4.40 -16.34 -4.10
C VAL A 243 -3.26 -16.52 -5.08
N SER A 244 -2.84 -15.42 -5.70
CA SER A 244 -1.74 -15.34 -6.64
C SER A 244 -0.49 -14.75 -5.99
N PHE A 245 0.68 -15.23 -6.37
CA PHE A 245 1.97 -14.69 -5.95
C PHE A 245 2.87 -14.39 -7.14
N LEU A 246 3.38 -13.17 -7.19
CA LEU A 246 4.38 -12.72 -8.16
C LEU A 246 5.65 -12.32 -7.42
N SER A 247 6.72 -13.08 -7.64
CA SER A 247 8.06 -12.76 -7.14
C SER A 247 8.91 -12.24 -8.30
N TYR A 248 9.52 -11.07 -8.12
CA TYR A 248 10.34 -10.44 -9.17
C TYR A 248 11.82 -10.62 -8.83
N PRO A 249 12.58 -11.33 -9.68
CA PRO A 249 13.99 -11.60 -9.44
C PRO A 249 14.82 -10.34 -9.20
N ASP A 250 15.64 -10.37 -8.17
CA ASP A 250 16.51 -9.26 -7.71
C ASP A 250 15.76 -7.97 -7.36
N GLY A 251 14.42 -7.94 -7.44
CA GLY A 251 13.59 -6.81 -7.05
C GLY A 251 13.74 -6.54 -5.55
N ARG A 252 13.84 -5.25 -5.20
CA ARG A 252 13.87 -4.77 -3.82
C ARG A 252 12.46 -4.47 -3.33
N HIS A 253 12.29 -3.54 -2.42
CA HIS A 253 11.03 -3.33 -1.69
C HIS A 253 9.92 -2.68 -2.52
N GLU A 254 10.23 -1.59 -3.24
CA GLU A 254 9.23 -0.76 -3.92
C GLU A 254 9.00 -1.23 -5.36
N MET A 255 8.25 -2.29 -5.56
CA MET A 255 8.08 -2.91 -6.89
C MET A 255 7.51 -1.96 -7.94
N PHE A 256 6.66 -1.01 -7.56
CA PHE A 256 6.12 0.00 -8.48
C PHE A 256 7.12 1.13 -8.81
N ASN A 257 8.25 1.20 -8.12
CA ASN A 257 9.35 2.13 -8.34
C ASN A 257 10.66 1.42 -8.71
N GLU A 258 10.60 0.13 -9.05
CA GLU A 258 11.74 -0.68 -9.48
C GLU A 258 12.11 -0.43 -10.96
N ILE A 259 13.30 -0.90 -11.36
CA ILE A 259 13.75 -0.78 -12.78
C ILE A 259 12.83 -1.52 -13.75
N ASN A 260 12.11 -2.55 -13.28
CA ASN A 260 11.15 -3.33 -14.05
C ASN A 260 9.68 -2.97 -13.73
N ARG A 261 9.43 -1.77 -13.22
CA ARG A 261 8.09 -1.30 -12.83
C ARG A 261 7.03 -1.40 -13.91
N ASP A 262 7.42 -1.26 -15.19
CA ASP A 262 6.48 -1.39 -16.30
C ASP A 262 5.91 -2.82 -16.41
N GLN A 263 6.75 -3.84 -16.19
CA GLN A 263 6.30 -5.22 -16.10
C GLN A 263 5.38 -5.42 -14.88
N VAL A 264 5.78 -4.89 -13.71
CA VAL A 264 4.98 -5.00 -12.47
C VAL A 264 3.60 -4.37 -12.66
N THR A 265 3.52 -3.21 -13.31
CA THR A 265 2.24 -2.55 -13.62
C THR A 265 1.42 -3.35 -14.62
N ALA A 266 2.05 -3.93 -15.65
CA ALA A 266 1.36 -4.77 -16.64
C ALA A 266 0.78 -6.03 -16.00
N ASP A 267 1.51 -6.66 -15.09
CA ASP A 267 1.06 -7.84 -14.34
C ASP A 267 -0.11 -7.48 -13.40
N LEU A 268 0.00 -6.35 -12.68
CA LEU A 268 -1.10 -5.81 -11.87
C LEU A 268 -2.35 -5.57 -12.71
N LEU A 269 -2.22 -4.88 -13.86
CA LEU A 269 -3.34 -4.62 -14.76
C LEU A 269 -3.97 -5.90 -15.29
N SER A 270 -3.16 -6.90 -15.63
CA SER A 270 -3.63 -8.21 -16.08
C SER A 270 -4.46 -8.90 -14.99
N TRP A 271 -4.02 -8.83 -13.74
CA TRP A 271 -4.75 -9.38 -12.60
C TRP A 271 -6.06 -8.61 -12.35
N LEU A 272 -6.02 -7.27 -12.32
CA LEU A 272 -7.22 -6.44 -12.11
C LEU A 272 -8.30 -6.64 -13.20
N VAL A 273 -7.90 -6.94 -14.44
CA VAL A 273 -8.85 -7.21 -15.55
C VAL A 273 -9.52 -8.58 -15.39
N ALA A 274 -8.85 -9.54 -14.76
CA ALA A 274 -9.36 -10.90 -14.55
C ALA A 274 -10.38 -11.00 -13.40
N HIS A 275 -10.43 -9.99 -12.54
CA HIS A 275 -11.29 -9.94 -11.35
C HIS A 275 -12.20 -8.71 -11.37
#